data_130ac5d1fdf520ec57290de7c18147e0
#
_entry.id   130ac5d1fdf520ec57290de7c18147e0
#
_cell.length_a   1.000
_cell.length_b   1.000
_cell.length_c   1.000
_cell.angle_alpha   90.00
_cell.angle_beta   90.00
_cell.angle_gamma   90.00
#
_symmetry.space_group_name_H-M   'P 1'
#
loop_
_entity.id
_entity.type
_entity.pdbx_description
1 polymer ?
#
loop_
_entity_poly.entity_id
_entity_poly.type
_entity_poly.pdbx_seq_one_letter_code
_entity_poly.pdbx_strand_id
1 'polypeptide(L)'
;MKDNSETTEEESYVLPSWRVNQIILSTVRFLTDEGYYEDGFDYQKAIQNKGILLKAYSAFKTENLLKLQKISLSLWNEGLCLVDTDSETQQVCRMIAYNDSKTAAEIMQIIFHEYGHILFGHTEQCPNAEAEAILFSAIATFLMIAEQQFHIGQLVAKDGGGERFFEGIKAGLMENFCTQGVML
;
A
#
# COMPACT_ATOMS: atom_id res chain seq x y z
N MET A 1 -6.12 -28.01 40.35
CA MET A 1 -5.64 -26.85 39.57
C MET A 1 -5.66 -27.29 38.12
N LYS A 2 -6.65 -26.83 37.34
CA LYS A 2 -6.70 -27.05 35.90
C LYS A 2 -6.04 -25.85 35.25
N ASP A 3 -4.94 -26.12 34.57
CA ASP A 3 -4.20 -25.15 33.81
C ASP A 3 -4.98 -24.92 32.49
N ASN A 4 -5.71 -23.80 32.42
CA ASN A 4 -6.33 -23.33 31.20
C ASN A 4 -5.28 -22.47 30.47
N SER A 5 -4.39 -23.12 29.74
CA SER A 5 -3.67 -22.46 28.67
C SER A 5 -4.65 -22.23 27.52
N GLU A 6 -5.31 -21.07 27.51
CA GLU A 6 -5.96 -20.54 26.29
C GLU A 6 -4.85 -20.28 25.28
N THR A 7 -4.63 -21.24 24.40
CA THR A 7 -3.95 -20.98 23.13
C THR A 7 -4.91 -20.12 22.32
N THR A 8 -4.66 -18.82 22.28
CA THR A 8 -5.22 -17.95 21.26
C THR A 8 -4.66 -18.44 19.92
N GLU A 9 -5.46 -19.25 19.22
CA GLU A 9 -5.22 -19.50 17.79
C GLU A 9 -5.29 -18.13 17.11
N GLU A 10 -4.14 -17.62 16.67
CA GLU A 10 -4.11 -16.51 15.72
C GLU A 10 -4.83 -17.01 14.46
N GLU A 11 -6.09 -16.64 14.30
CA GLU A 11 -6.82 -16.87 13.06
C GLU A 11 -6.05 -16.17 11.94
N SER A 12 -5.30 -16.94 11.16
CA SER A 12 -4.65 -16.43 9.96
C SER A 12 -5.75 -16.00 9.00
N TYR A 13 -5.92 -14.69 8.83
CA TYR A 13 -6.93 -14.16 7.93
C TYR A 13 -6.46 -14.32 6.47
N VAL A 14 -7.26 -15.05 5.69
CA VAL A 14 -7.00 -15.26 4.25
C VAL A 14 -7.98 -14.43 3.43
N LEU A 15 -7.44 -13.52 2.63
CA LEU A 15 -8.26 -12.73 1.71
C LEU A 15 -8.98 -13.63 0.68
N PRO A 16 -10.27 -13.40 0.42
CA PRO A 16 -10.98 -14.12 -0.64
C PRO A 16 -10.37 -13.85 -2.01
N SER A 17 -10.30 -14.84 -2.90
CA SER A 17 -9.66 -14.73 -4.22
C SER A 17 -10.19 -13.56 -5.07
N TRP A 18 -11.50 -13.26 -4.99
CA TRP A 18 -12.06 -12.12 -5.70
C TRP A 18 -11.51 -10.78 -5.19
N ARG A 19 -11.24 -10.68 -3.88
CA ARG A 19 -10.67 -9.46 -3.28
C ARG A 19 -9.20 -9.32 -3.64
N VAL A 20 -8.43 -10.42 -3.60
CA VAL A 20 -7.04 -10.46 -4.09
C VAL A 20 -6.98 -9.95 -5.53
N ASN A 21 -7.84 -10.46 -6.42
CA ASN A 21 -7.92 -10.02 -7.81
C ASN A 21 -8.21 -8.51 -7.93
N GLN A 22 -9.14 -8.01 -7.13
CA GLN A 22 -9.48 -6.59 -7.11
C GLN A 22 -8.29 -5.72 -6.67
N ILE A 23 -7.54 -6.15 -5.66
CA ILE A 23 -6.35 -5.44 -5.17
C ILE A 23 -5.27 -5.43 -6.25
N ILE A 24 -4.97 -6.58 -6.89
CA ILE A 24 -4.02 -6.67 -8.00
C ILE A 24 -4.39 -5.68 -9.11
N LEU A 25 -5.64 -5.69 -9.55
CA LEU A 25 -6.13 -4.79 -10.59
C LEU A 25 -6.00 -3.32 -10.21
N SER A 26 -6.34 -2.97 -8.97
CA SER A 26 -6.23 -1.60 -8.45
C SER A 26 -4.78 -1.13 -8.39
N THR A 27 -3.86 -2.02 -7.98
CA THR A 27 -2.43 -1.71 -7.90
C THR A 27 -1.84 -1.47 -9.28
N VAL A 28 -2.07 -2.40 -10.21
CA VAL A 28 -1.58 -2.28 -11.59
C VAL A 28 -2.15 -1.03 -12.26
N ARG A 29 -3.46 -0.77 -12.10
CA ARG A 29 -4.10 0.43 -12.64
C ARG A 29 -3.49 1.70 -12.07
N PHE A 30 -3.36 1.80 -10.75
CA PHE A 30 -2.75 2.97 -10.10
C PHE A 30 -1.36 3.27 -10.68
N LEU A 31 -0.47 2.29 -10.71
CA LEU A 31 0.89 2.46 -11.21
C LEU A 31 0.91 2.81 -12.70
N THR A 32 0.06 2.16 -13.51
CA THR A 32 -0.02 2.42 -14.94
C THR A 32 -0.55 3.82 -15.24
N ASP A 33 -1.63 4.24 -14.58
CA ASP A 33 -2.24 5.55 -14.76
C ASP A 33 -1.30 6.69 -14.35
N GLU A 34 -0.39 6.42 -13.40
CA GLU A 34 0.64 7.37 -12.96
C GLU A 34 1.95 7.28 -13.77
N GLY A 35 2.05 6.36 -14.73
CA GLY A 35 3.21 6.24 -15.63
C GLY A 35 4.46 5.68 -14.95
N TYR A 36 4.35 4.68 -14.07
CA TYR A 36 5.46 4.14 -13.28
C TYR A 36 6.65 3.63 -14.11
N TYR A 37 6.45 3.36 -15.37
CA TYR A 37 7.47 2.92 -16.33
C TYR A 37 8.11 4.06 -17.13
N GLU A 38 7.70 5.30 -16.90
CA GLU A 38 8.29 6.47 -17.54
C GLU A 38 9.57 6.91 -16.82
N ASP A 39 10.52 7.46 -17.57
CA ASP A 39 11.74 8.01 -16.98
C ASP A 39 11.43 9.13 -15.98
N GLY A 40 11.99 9.01 -14.78
CA GLY A 40 11.81 10.01 -13.73
C GLY A 40 10.51 9.89 -12.95
N PHE A 41 9.83 8.75 -13.02
CA PHE A 41 8.65 8.50 -12.19
C PHE A 41 8.98 8.63 -10.69
N ASP A 42 8.15 9.40 -9.99
CA ASP A 42 8.24 9.66 -8.57
C ASP A 42 6.93 9.24 -7.89
N TYR A 43 6.94 8.09 -7.21
CA TYR A 43 5.77 7.55 -6.51
C TYR A 43 5.24 8.46 -5.41
N GLN A 44 6.12 9.23 -4.74
CA GLN A 44 5.69 10.17 -3.70
C GLN A 44 4.89 11.30 -4.33
N LYS A 45 5.38 11.84 -5.44
CA LYS A 45 4.69 12.87 -6.19
C LYS A 45 3.36 12.38 -6.77
N ALA A 46 3.32 11.14 -7.29
CA ALA A 46 2.09 10.51 -7.77
C ALA A 46 1.02 10.45 -6.68
N ILE A 47 1.39 10.04 -5.45
CA ILE A 47 0.48 10.01 -4.30
C ILE A 47 0.08 11.43 -3.87
N GLN A 48 1.00 12.39 -3.83
CA GLN A 48 0.71 13.78 -3.51
C GLN A 48 -0.27 14.42 -4.51
N ASN A 49 -0.19 14.08 -5.78
CA ASN A 49 -1.11 14.53 -6.82
C ASN A 49 -2.56 14.05 -6.59
N LYS A 50 -2.76 13.00 -5.78
CA LYS A 50 -4.10 12.56 -5.32
C LYS A 50 -4.62 13.39 -4.13
N GLY A 51 -3.96 14.48 -3.78
CA GLY A 51 -4.34 15.35 -2.65
C GLY A 51 -3.98 14.77 -1.28
N ILE A 52 -2.93 13.94 -1.22
CA ILE A 52 -2.46 13.32 0.01
C ILE A 52 -1.18 14.01 0.47
N LEU A 53 -1.16 14.50 1.70
CA LEU A 53 0.02 15.09 2.33
C LEU A 53 0.96 13.97 2.79
N LEU A 54 2.18 13.93 2.26
CA LEU A 54 3.24 13.05 2.76
C LEU A 54 4.12 13.81 3.77
N LYS A 55 4.40 13.19 4.91
CA LYS A 55 5.18 13.82 5.97
C LYS A 55 6.08 12.83 6.70
N ALA A 56 7.38 13.13 6.78
CA ALA A 56 8.33 12.33 7.54
C ALA A 56 8.07 12.43 9.05
N TYR A 57 8.32 11.36 9.81
CA TYR A 57 8.20 11.35 11.26
C TYR A 57 9.11 12.38 11.92
N SER A 58 10.32 12.61 11.39
CA SER A 58 11.25 13.63 11.86
C SER A 58 10.69 15.07 11.80
N ALA A 59 9.66 15.30 10.98
CA ALA A 59 9.00 16.61 10.89
C ALA A 59 7.97 16.88 11.99
N PHE A 60 7.72 15.91 12.88
CA PHE A 60 6.79 16.05 14.00
C PHE A 60 7.53 16.20 15.33
N LYS A 61 6.89 16.90 16.28
CA LYS A 61 7.26 16.77 17.68
C LYS A 61 6.81 15.40 18.19
N THR A 62 7.63 14.74 19.00
CA THR A 62 7.36 13.38 19.53
C THR A 62 5.96 13.25 20.14
N GLU A 63 5.52 14.23 20.94
CA GLU A 63 4.20 14.22 21.56
C GLU A 63 3.05 14.20 20.56
N ASN A 64 3.21 14.93 19.44
CA ASN A 64 2.21 14.98 18.38
C ASN A 64 2.19 13.68 17.59
N LEU A 65 3.35 13.10 17.28
CA LEU A 65 3.46 11.82 16.60
C LEU A 65 2.76 10.71 17.40
N LEU A 66 3.01 10.63 18.70
CA LEU A 66 2.37 9.63 19.59
C LEU A 66 0.84 9.79 19.65
N LYS A 67 0.32 11.02 19.54
CA LYS A 67 -1.12 11.25 19.47
C LYS A 67 -1.70 10.79 18.12
N LEU A 68 -1.01 11.08 17.02
CA LEU A 68 -1.43 10.68 15.68
C LEU A 68 -1.43 9.15 15.51
N GLN A 69 -0.42 8.47 16.04
CA GLN A 69 -0.33 7.01 15.99
C GLN A 69 -1.53 6.31 16.68
N LYS A 70 -2.10 6.93 17.72
CA LYS A 70 -3.28 6.38 18.42
C LYS A 70 -4.59 6.46 17.62
N ILE A 71 -4.66 7.33 16.64
CA ILE A 71 -5.84 7.54 15.80
C ILE A 71 -5.60 7.12 14.35
N SER A 72 -4.45 6.51 14.06
CA SER A 72 -4.12 5.97 12.75
C SER A 72 -5.07 4.83 12.36
N LEU A 73 -5.32 4.70 11.06
CA LEU A 73 -6.05 3.56 10.49
C LEU A 73 -5.17 2.31 10.35
N SER A 74 -3.85 2.46 10.44
CA SER A 74 -2.89 1.38 10.34
C SER A 74 -2.54 0.83 11.74
N LEU A 75 -2.39 -0.48 11.85
CA LEU A 75 -1.81 -1.14 13.03
C LEU A 75 -0.28 -1.13 13.02
N TRP A 76 0.31 -0.77 11.90
CA TRP A 76 1.75 -0.77 11.71
C TRP A 76 2.38 0.56 12.17
N ASN A 77 3.25 0.50 13.17
CA ASN A 77 3.83 1.70 13.79
C ASN A 77 4.90 2.42 12.95
N GLU A 78 5.33 1.85 11.82
CA GLU A 78 6.33 2.47 10.93
C GLU A 78 5.73 3.49 9.97
N GLY A 79 4.42 3.45 9.78
CA GLY A 79 3.62 4.42 9.05
C GLY A 79 2.37 4.79 9.81
N LEU A 80 1.67 5.79 9.32
CA LEU A 80 0.31 6.11 9.72
C LEU A 80 -0.42 6.82 8.59
N CYS A 81 -1.69 6.52 8.42
CA CYS A 81 -2.58 7.30 7.57
C CYS A 81 -3.75 7.87 8.37
N LEU A 82 -4.12 9.07 7.98
CA LEU A 82 -5.26 9.79 8.55
C LEU A 82 -6.13 10.31 7.42
N VAL A 83 -7.42 10.12 7.58
CA VAL A 83 -8.44 10.74 6.73
C VAL A 83 -9.38 11.50 7.68
N ASP A 84 -9.44 12.80 7.53
CA ASP A 84 -10.28 13.66 8.34
C ASP A 84 -11.12 14.58 7.45
N THR A 85 -12.28 14.92 7.90
CA THR A 85 -13.18 15.84 7.19
C THR A 85 -13.44 17.05 8.06
N ASP A 86 -12.97 18.20 7.60
CA ASP A 86 -13.24 19.46 8.27
C ASP A 86 -14.76 19.68 8.38
N SER A 87 -15.27 19.83 9.60
CA SER A 87 -16.69 19.92 9.88
C SER A 87 -17.33 21.19 9.34
N GLU A 88 -16.57 22.28 9.16
CA GLU A 88 -17.08 23.56 8.70
C GLU A 88 -17.01 23.66 7.17
N THR A 89 -15.88 23.28 6.59
CA THR A 89 -15.64 23.43 5.15
C THR A 89 -16.01 22.18 4.34
N GLN A 90 -16.25 21.04 5.00
CA GLN A 90 -16.47 19.73 4.39
C GLN A 90 -15.26 19.27 3.54
N GLN A 91 -14.12 19.91 3.71
CA GLN A 91 -12.89 19.53 3.00
C GLN A 91 -12.30 18.28 3.62
N VAL A 92 -12.01 17.29 2.78
CA VAL A 92 -11.33 16.05 3.20
C VAL A 92 -9.83 16.26 3.17
N CYS A 93 -9.20 16.14 4.35
CA CYS A 93 -7.75 16.12 4.50
C CYS A 93 -7.27 14.67 4.57
N ARG A 94 -6.27 14.32 3.76
CA ARG A 94 -5.61 13.01 3.78
C ARG A 94 -4.14 13.20 4.04
N MET A 95 -3.59 12.44 4.96
CA MET A 95 -2.18 12.49 5.29
C MET A 95 -1.62 11.09 5.48
N ILE A 96 -0.42 10.88 4.94
CA ILE A 96 0.44 9.74 5.26
C ILE A 96 1.68 10.29 5.95
N ALA A 97 1.99 9.77 7.13
CA ALA A 97 3.28 10.01 7.74
C ALA A 97 4.07 8.71 7.83
N TYR A 98 5.38 8.79 7.66
CA TYR A 98 6.25 7.62 7.53
C TYR A 98 7.54 7.79 8.31
N ASN A 99 8.10 6.66 8.76
CA ASN A 99 9.38 6.61 9.45
C ASN A 99 10.53 6.80 8.46
N ASP A 100 11.10 8.00 8.42
CA ASP A 100 12.19 8.39 7.54
C ASP A 100 13.58 7.92 8.00
N SER A 101 13.67 7.18 9.11
CA SER A 101 14.91 6.50 9.52
C SER A 101 15.16 5.17 8.79
N LYS A 102 14.21 4.72 7.99
CA LYS A 102 14.25 3.46 7.24
C LYS A 102 14.99 3.61 5.91
N THR A 103 15.30 2.49 5.27
CA THR A 103 15.85 2.47 3.91
C THR A 103 14.84 2.99 2.88
N ALA A 104 15.30 3.42 1.72
CA ALA A 104 14.43 3.90 0.66
C ALA A 104 13.37 2.87 0.22
N ALA A 105 13.72 1.57 0.18
CA ALA A 105 12.79 0.50 -0.16
C ALA A 105 11.73 0.29 0.94
N GLU A 106 12.13 0.33 2.21
CA GLU A 106 11.20 0.26 3.34
C GLU A 106 10.27 1.47 3.37
N ILE A 107 10.78 2.68 3.15
CA ILE A 107 9.97 3.90 3.07
C ILE A 107 8.93 3.79 1.95
N MET A 108 9.32 3.29 0.78
CA MET A 108 8.41 3.06 -0.34
C MET A 108 7.29 2.09 0.05
N GLN A 109 7.65 0.96 0.68
CA GLN A 109 6.68 -0.02 1.17
C GLN A 109 5.73 0.57 2.21
N ILE A 110 6.25 1.35 3.18
CA ILE A 110 5.45 2.03 4.20
C ILE A 110 4.45 2.99 3.54
N ILE A 111 4.91 3.83 2.64
CA ILE A 111 4.04 4.81 1.97
C ILE A 111 2.96 4.11 1.14
N PHE A 112 3.29 3.03 0.42
CA PHE A 112 2.28 2.26 -0.31
C PHE A 112 1.31 1.55 0.63
N HIS A 113 1.76 1.03 1.77
CA HIS A 113 0.88 0.42 2.77
C HIS A 113 -0.17 1.42 3.26
N GLU A 114 0.26 2.58 3.72
CA GLU A 114 -0.62 3.64 4.19
C GLU A 114 -1.54 4.18 3.08
N TYR A 115 -1.01 4.26 1.85
CA TYR A 115 -1.83 4.63 0.70
C TYR A 115 -2.89 3.58 0.39
N GLY A 116 -2.59 2.29 0.58
CA GLY A 116 -3.55 1.20 0.45
C GLY A 116 -4.77 1.40 1.35
N HIS A 117 -4.58 1.78 2.62
CA HIS A 117 -5.70 2.10 3.51
C HIS A 117 -6.59 3.22 2.97
N ILE A 118 -5.98 4.29 2.44
CA ILE A 118 -6.73 5.41 1.85
C ILE A 118 -7.43 4.99 0.56
N LEU A 119 -6.74 4.27 -0.32
CA LEU A 119 -7.26 3.83 -1.63
C LEU A 119 -8.48 2.92 -1.51
N PHE A 120 -8.45 2.00 -0.53
CA PHE A 120 -9.55 1.06 -0.31
C PHE A 120 -10.63 1.60 0.62
N GLY A 121 -10.47 2.82 1.13
CA GLY A 121 -11.47 3.49 1.96
C GLY A 121 -11.64 2.85 3.32
N HIS A 122 -10.56 2.34 3.92
CA HIS A 122 -10.62 1.78 5.27
C HIS A 122 -10.98 2.88 6.27
N THR A 123 -11.89 2.58 7.19
CA THR A 123 -12.39 3.51 8.22
C THR A 123 -12.06 3.09 9.64
N GLU A 124 -11.54 1.88 9.80
CA GLU A 124 -11.19 1.30 11.10
C GLU A 124 -9.98 0.37 10.98
N GLN A 125 -9.30 0.16 12.09
CA GLN A 125 -8.23 -0.81 12.22
C GLN A 125 -8.83 -2.21 12.32
N CYS A 126 -8.56 -3.08 11.36
CA CYS A 126 -8.98 -4.48 11.41
C CYS A 126 -8.02 -5.36 10.60
N PRO A 127 -7.92 -6.67 10.90
CA PRO A 127 -7.03 -7.58 10.19
C PRO A 127 -7.25 -7.62 8.68
N ASN A 128 -8.50 -7.46 8.22
CA ASN A 128 -8.84 -7.43 6.80
C ASN A 128 -8.22 -6.21 6.10
N ALA A 129 -8.37 -5.03 6.70
CA ALA A 129 -7.81 -3.80 6.17
C ALA A 129 -6.28 -3.86 6.10
N GLU A 130 -5.64 -4.43 7.12
CA GLU A 130 -4.19 -4.66 7.14
C GLU A 130 -3.75 -5.62 6.03
N ALA A 131 -4.44 -6.77 5.88
CA ALA A 131 -4.11 -7.74 4.84
C ALA A 131 -4.22 -7.13 3.42
N GLU A 132 -5.23 -6.31 3.18
CA GLU A 132 -5.41 -5.60 1.91
C GLU A 132 -4.30 -4.57 1.65
N ALA A 133 -3.95 -3.79 2.65
CA ALA A 133 -2.88 -2.80 2.56
C ALA A 133 -1.50 -3.46 2.38
N ILE A 134 -1.23 -4.57 3.09
CA ILE A 134 -0.01 -5.37 2.92
C ILE A 134 0.08 -5.91 1.49
N LEU A 135 -0.99 -6.52 0.96
CA LEU A 135 -0.97 -7.07 -0.39
C LEU A 135 -0.75 -5.98 -1.44
N PHE A 136 -1.46 -4.85 -1.32
CA PHE A 136 -1.27 -3.70 -2.21
C PHE A 136 0.18 -3.20 -2.19
N SER A 137 0.73 -2.96 -1.00
CA SER A 137 2.10 -2.43 -0.85
C SER A 137 3.16 -3.41 -1.36
N ALA A 138 2.97 -4.71 -1.13
CA ALA A 138 3.89 -5.75 -1.61
C ALA A 138 3.94 -5.77 -3.14
N ILE A 139 2.79 -5.75 -3.82
CA ILE A 139 2.70 -5.74 -5.28
C ILE A 139 3.28 -4.44 -5.85
N ALA A 140 2.89 -3.28 -5.30
CA ALA A 140 3.36 -1.99 -5.78
C ALA A 140 4.89 -1.86 -5.63
N THR A 141 5.43 -2.22 -4.47
CA THR A 141 6.87 -2.19 -4.21
C THR A 141 7.63 -3.14 -5.13
N PHE A 142 7.11 -4.37 -5.32
CA PHE A 142 7.72 -5.33 -6.24
C PHE A 142 7.79 -4.79 -7.68
N LEU A 143 6.69 -4.24 -8.20
CA LEU A 143 6.65 -3.69 -9.56
C LEU A 143 7.59 -2.50 -9.72
N MET A 144 7.67 -1.62 -8.72
CA MET A 144 8.59 -0.49 -8.70
C MET A 144 10.06 -0.93 -8.70
N ILE A 145 10.42 -1.90 -7.86
CA ILE A 145 11.80 -2.44 -7.82
C ILE A 145 12.13 -3.15 -9.12
N ALA A 146 11.20 -3.95 -9.67
CA ALA A 146 11.40 -4.64 -10.94
C ALA A 146 11.62 -3.64 -12.09
N GLU A 147 10.87 -2.53 -12.13
CA GLU A 147 11.10 -1.48 -13.12
C GLU A 147 12.46 -0.80 -12.94
N GLN A 148 12.81 -0.43 -11.72
CA GLN A 148 14.10 0.20 -11.42
C GLN A 148 15.30 -0.67 -11.77
N GLN A 149 15.20 -2.00 -11.61
CA GLN A 149 16.30 -2.93 -11.84
C GLN A 149 16.39 -3.41 -13.29
N PHE A 150 15.26 -3.60 -13.94
CA PHE A 150 15.19 -4.31 -15.23
C PHE A 150 14.60 -3.47 -16.36
N HIS A 151 14.06 -2.30 -16.08
CA HIS A 151 13.41 -1.41 -17.06
C HIS A 151 12.38 -2.14 -17.94
N ILE A 152 11.66 -3.10 -17.35
CA ILE A 152 10.75 -4.01 -18.06
C ILE A 152 9.63 -3.24 -18.75
N GLY A 153 9.03 -2.26 -18.06
CA GLY A 153 7.96 -1.44 -18.60
C GLY A 153 8.41 -0.59 -19.79
N GLN A 154 9.61 -0.03 -19.72
CA GLN A 154 10.19 0.74 -20.84
C GLN A 154 10.48 -0.12 -22.06
N LEU A 155 11.01 -1.34 -21.86
CA LEU A 155 11.27 -2.27 -22.95
C LEU A 155 9.97 -2.62 -23.68
N VAL A 156 8.91 -2.88 -22.92
CA VAL A 156 7.61 -3.27 -23.47
C VAL A 156 6.89 -2.10 -24.12
N ALA A 157 7.00 -0.89 -23.55
CA ALA A 157 6.42 0.32 -24.13
C ALA A 157 7.05 0.65 -25.51
N LYS A 158 8.37 0.43 -25.66
CA LYS A 158 9.08 0.62 -26.94
C LYS A 158 8.60 -0.32 -28.03
N ASP A 159 8.22 -1.53 -27.70
CA ASP A 159 7.76 -2.54 -28.67
C ASP A 159 6.23 -2.45 -28.95
N GLY A 160 5.54 -1.44 -28.44
CA GLY A 160 4.07 -1.29 -28.57
C GLY A 160 3.28 -2.38 -27.85
N GLY A 161 3.94 -3.16 -27.01
CA GLY A 161 3.36 -4.29 -26.26
C GLY A 161 2.92 -3.97 -24.84
N GLY A 162 2.89 -2.68 -24.45
CA GLY A 162 2.60 -2.25 -23.07
C GLY A 162 1.33 -2.86 -22.50
N GLU A 163 0.24 -2.85 -23.24
CA GLU A 163 -1.04 -3.42 -22.82
C GLU A 163 -0.95 -4.95 -22.59
N ARG A 164 -0.24 -5.67 -23.47
CA ARG A 164 -0.01 -7.12 -23.31
C ARG A 164 0.88 -7.45 -22.12
N PHE A 165 1.84 -6.61 -21.85
CA PHE A 165 2.72 -6.77 -20.70
C PHE A 165 1.93 -6.62 -19.38
N PHE A 166 1.11 -5.57 -19.28
CA PHE A 166 0.27 -5.38 -18.09
C PHE A 166 -0.73 -6.52 -17.90
N GLU A 167 -1.33 -7.00 -18.97
CA GLU A 167 -2.19 -8.18 -18.91
C GLU A 167 -1.39 -9.44 -18.51
N GLY A 168 -0.15 -9.58 -18.95
CA GLY A 168 0.75 -10.67 -18.55
C GLY A 168 1.14 -10.59 -17.07
N ILE A 169 1.52 -9.41 -16.56
CA ILE A 169 1.80 -9.21 -15.13
C ILE A 169 0.54 -9.52 -14.31
N LYS A 170 -0.58 -8.97 -14.69
CA LYS A 170 -1.86 -9.18 -14.02
C LYS A 170 -2.19 -10.68 -13.95
N ALA A 171 -2.10 -11.40 -15.08
CA ALA A 171 -2.34 -12.83 -15.13
C ALA A 171 -1.38 -13.62 -14.24
N GLY A 172 -0.08 -13.31 -14.28
CA GLY A 172 0.94 -13.95 -13.45
C GLY A 172 0.75 -13.69 -11.96
N LEU A 173 0.40 -12.46 -11.57
CA LEU A 173 0.09 -12.13 -10.19
C LEU A 173 -1.18 -12.84 -9.73
N MET A 174 -2.24 -12.85 -10.53
CA MET A 174 -3.48 -13.56 -10.23
C MET A 174 -3.24 -15.06 -10.05
N GLU A 175 -2.49 -15.69 -10.95
CA GLU A 175 -2.17 -17.11 -10.87
C GLU A 175 -1.40 -17.43 -9.59
N ASN A 176 -0.36 -16.68 -9.28
CA ASN A 176 0.49 -16.96 -8.12
C ASN A 176 -0.17 -16.63 -6.78
N PHE A 177 -0.87 -15.50 -6.67
CA PHE A 177 -1.50 -15.10 -5.41
C PHE A 177 -2.84 -15.81 -5.14
N CYS A 178 -3.60 -16.17 -6.19
CA CYS A 178 -4.89 -16.83 -6.00
C CYS A 178 -4.78 -18.35 -5.86
N THR A 179 -3.77 -18.99 -6.49
CA THR A 179 -3.63 -20.46 -6.44
C THR A 179 -2.82 -20.94 -5.25
N GLN A 180 -1.92 -20.10 -4.70
CA GLN A 180 -1.05 -20.52 -3.61
C GLN A 180 -1.59 -20.19 -2.22
N GLY A 181 -2.76 -19.55 -2.12
CA GLY A 181 -3.36 -19.14 -0.85
C GLY A 181 -2.33 -18.34 -0.02
N VAL A 182 -2.17 -17.07 -0.33
CA VAL A 182 -1.23 -16.22 0.43
C VAL A 182 -1.70 -16.18 1.88
N MET A 183 -1.00 -16.90 2.75
CA MET A 183 -1.06 -16.67 4.19
C MET A 183 -0.21 -15.44 4.47
N LEU A 184 -0.87 -14.36 4.82
CA LEU A 184 -0.24 -13.11 5.28
C LEU A 184 -0.18 -13.09 6.79
#